data_b085fdd9a0047fdddc61b5eb6e409127
#
_entry.id   b085fdd9a0047fdddc61b5eb6e409127
#
_cell.length_a   1.000
_cell.length_b   1.000
_cell.length_c   1.000
_cell.angle_alpha   90.00
_cell.angle_beta   90.00
_cell.angle_gamma   90.00
#
_symmetry.space_group_name_H-M   'P 1'
#
loop_
_entity.id
_entity.type
_entity.pdbx_description
1 polymer ?
#
loop_
_entity_poly.entity_id
_entity_poly.type
_entity_poly.pdbx_seq_one_letter_code
_entity_poly.pdbx_strand_id
1 'polypeptide(L)'
;MTHQKALVAPKLPRPGRVRVVAVGMIVPLLVAATGWAIASSLTGLPEELPSHWSGTVADSFLPPGAIINAWSFGSLLAALLAVSITIGAVQRWEWTPLGRGASAVGVGITGAVSSGLVLPLLTARGATTAQLAAQGAAPGILAVMGGFALFTILALLALPRGRHPAPARTQAED
;
A
#
# COMPACT_ATOMS: atom_id res chain seq x y z
N MET A 1 -39.14 -31.18 9.22
CA MET A 1 -38.16 -30.16 9.65
C MET A 1 -36.77 -30.61 9.23
N THR A 2 -36.33 -30.24 8.05
CA THR A 2 -35.04 -30.59 7.47
C THR A 2 -33.97 -29.62 8.00
N HIS A 3 -33.05 -30.14 8.82
CA HIS A 3 -31.87 -29.38 9.26
C HIS A 3 -30.97 -29.09 8.05
N GLN A 4 -31.05 -27.90 7.53
CA GLN A 4 -30.11 -27.35 6.56
C GLN A 4 -28.75 -27.26 7.23
N LYS A 5 -27.85 -28.26 7.00
CA LYS A 5 -26.45 -28.17 7.42
C LYS A 5 -25.82 -27.01 6.68
N ALA A 6 -25.63 -25.89 7.39
CA ALA A 6 -24.86 -24.76 6.89
C ALA A 6 -23.49 -25.27 6.41
N LEU A 7 -23.22 -25.13 5.12
CA LEU A 7 -21.92 -25.44 4.52
C LEU A 7 -20.87 -24.53 5.15
N VAL A 8 -20.11 -25.04 6.12
CA VAL A 8 -19.01 -24.33 6.75
C VAL A 8 -17.89 -24.21 5.72
N ALA A 9 -17.64 -23.01 5.24
CA ALA A 9 -16.51 -22.76 4.35
C ALA A 9 -15.20 -23.24 4.98
N PRO A 10 -14.31 -23.89 4.22
CA PRO A 10 -13.07 -24.44 4.76
C PRO A 10 -12.18 -23.34 5.30
N LYS A 11 -11.86 -23.40 6.60
CA LYS A 11 -10.96 -22.46 7.26
C LYS A 11 -9.56 -22.51 6.64
N LEU A 12 -8.94 -21.36 6.45
CA LEU A 12 -7.55 -21.27 6.02
C LEU A 12 -6.64 -22.06 6.97
N PRO A 13 -5.72 -22.91 6.45
CA PRO A 13 -4.72 -23.58 7.29
C PRO A 13 -3.82 -22.57 7.99
N ARG A 14 -3.27 -22.94 9.17
CA ARG A 14 -2.42 -22.06 10.00
C ARG A 14 -1.34 -21.29 9.22
N PRO A 15 -0.52 -21.91 8.34
CA PRO A 15 0.52 -21.19 7.59
C PRO A 15 -0.06 -20.12 6.65
N GLY A 16 -1.25 -20.32 6.10
CA GLY A 16 -1.94 -19.32 5.31
C GLY A 16 -2.35 -18.08 6.13
N ARG A 17 -2.82 -18.30 7.37
CA ARG A 17 -3.19 -17.20 8.27
C ARG A 17 -1.99 -16.34 8.65
N VAL A 18 -0.86 -16.97 8.98
CA VAL A 18 0.39 -16.26 9.29
C VAL A 18 0.82 -15.39 8.14
N ARG A 19 0.77 -15.89 6.89
CA ARG A 19 1.10 -15.09 5.71
C ARG A 19 0.15 -13.92 5.50
N VAL A 20 -1.15 -14.10 5.70
CA VAL A 20 -2.13 -13.00 5.57
C VAL A 20 -1.87 -11.92 6.61
N VAL A 21 -1.62 -12.28 7.87
CA VAL A 21 -1.27 -11.32 8.92
C VAL A 21 0.05 -10.62 8.62
N ALA A 22 1.08 -11.37 8.26
CA ALA A 22 2.39 -10.78 7.97
C ALA A 22 2.33 -9.81 6.79
N VAL A 23 1.78 -10.24 5.65
CA VAL A 23 1.79 -9.45 4.41
C VAL A 23 0.71 -8.36 4.42
N GLY A 24 -0.49 -8.66 4.90
CA GLY A 24 -1.61 -7.72 4.84
C GLY A 24 -1.67 -6.74 6.03
N MET A 25 -0.99 -7.04 7.15
CA MET A 25 -1.06 -6.19 8.35
C MET A 25 0.31 -5.67 8.77
N ILE A 26 1.35 -6.50 8.85
CA ILE A 26 2.67 -6.09 9.35
C ILE A 26 3.45 -5.35 8.27
N VAL A 27 3.50 -5.88 7.05
CA VAL A 27 4.27 -5.27 5.94
C VAL A 27 3.87 -3.82 5.67
N PRO A 28 2.58 -3.44 5.53
CA PRO A 28 2.25 -2.03 5.29
C PRO A 28 2.71 -1.11 6.42
N LEU A 29 2.61 -1.52 7.68
CA LEU A 29 3.11 -0.74 8.80
C LEU A 29 4.63 -0.58 8.76
N LEU A 30 5.36 -1.65 8.43
CA LEU A 30 6.82 -1.60 8.28
C LEU A 30 7.23 -0.72 7.10
N VAL A 31 6.52 -0.78 5.96
CA VAL A 31 6.79 0.07 4.79
C VAL A 31 6.61 1.54 5.14
N ALA A 32 5.51 1.90 5.81
CA ALA A 32 5.25 3.27 6.24
C ALA A 32 6.32 3.76 7.25
N ALA A 33 6.65 2.95 8.26
CA ALA A 33 7.65 3.29 9.25
C ALA A 33 9.06 3.43 8.66
N THR A 34 9.44 2.52 7.76
CA THR A 34 10.74 2.57 7.08
C THR A 34 10.83 3.77 6.15
N GLY A 35 9.76 4.07 5.39
CA GLY A 35 9.70 5.26 4.52
C GLY A 35 9.88 6.54 5.32
N TRP A 36 9.19 6.69 6.45
CA TRP A 36 9.37 7.82 7.35
C TRP A 36 10.80 7.89 7.92
N ALA A 37 11.34 6.78 8.42
CA ALA A 37 12.68 6.74 9.00
C ALA A 37 13.76 7.13 7.97
N ILE A 38 13.68 6.62 6.74
CA ILE A 38 14.59 6.99 5.66
C ILE A 38 14.46 8.48 5.37
N ALA A 39 13.24 8.98 5.10
CA ALA A 39 13.00 10.38 4.75
C ALA A 39 13.50 11.34 5.84
N SER A 40 13.26 11.01 7.13
CA SER A 40 13.68 11.81 8.26
C SER A 40 15.20 11.79 8.51
N SER A 41 15.91 10.78 8.01
CA SER A 41 17.37 10.68 8.13
C SER A 41 18.12 11.39 7.00
N LEU A 42 17.43 11.85 5.95
CA LEU A 42 18.08 12.48 4.81
C LEU A 42 18.66 13.85 5.17
N THR A 43 19.90 14.06 4.77
CA THR A 43 20.62 15.32 4.88
C THR A 43 20.96 15.85 3.48
N GLY A 44 21.28 17.14 3.38
CA GLY A 44 21.66 17.78 2.10
C GLY A 44 20.46 18.02 1.20
N LEU A 45 19.25 18.14 1.77
CA LEU A 45 18.07 18.60 1.06
C LEU A 45 18.10 20.13 0.94
N PRO A 46 17.57 20.71 -0.16
CA PRO A 46 17.42 22.17 -0.28
C PRO A 46 16.44 22.70 0.78
N GLU A 47 16.50 24.02 1.06
CA GLU A 47 15.65 24.66 2.06
C GLU A 47 14.17 24.56 1.72
N GLU A 48 13.84 24.56 0.42
CA GLU A 48 12.48 24.41 -0.08
C GLU A 48 12.43 23.38 -1.21
N LEU A 49 11.38 22.59 -1.23
CA LEU A 49 11.08 21.61 -2.26
C LEU A 49 9.80 21.99 -3.00
N PRO A 50 9.74 21.78 -4.33
CA PRO A 50 8.50 21.95 -5.07
C PRO A 50 7.41 21.00 -4.52
N SER A 51 6.22 21.55 -4.25
CA SER A 51 5.09 20.82 -3.67
C SER A 51 3.87 20.78 -4.57
N HIS A 52 3.78 21.70 -5.52
CA HIS A 52 2.72 21.76 -6.52
C HIS A 52 3.24 22.27 -7.86
N TRP A 53 2.63 21.81 -8.96
CA TRP A 53 2.95 22.23 -10.32
C TRP A 53 1.68 22.59 -11.09
N SER A 54 1.70 23.78 -11.71
CA SER A 54 0.73 24.17 -12.73
C SER A 54 1.30 23.86 -14.10
N GLY A 55 0.91 22.72 -14.68
CA GLY A 55 1.53 22.20 -15.89
C GLY A 55 2.97 21.75 -15.65
N THR A 56 3.93 22.41 -16.27
CA THR A 56 5.37 22.11 -16.15
C THR A 56 6.11 23.00 -15.16
N VAL A 57 5.44 24.00 -14.61
CA VAL A 57 6.06 25.00 -13.71
C VAL A 57 5.67 24.70 -12.27
N ALA A 58 6.66 24.65 -11.38
CA ALA A 58 6.42 24.59 -9.95
C ALA A 58 5.93 25.96 -9.46
N ASP A 59 4.78 25.99 -8.81
CA ASP A 59 4.10 27.20 -8.34
C ASP A 59 3.91 27.24 -6.82
N SER A 60 4.29 26.18 -6.12
CA SER A 60 4.29 26.13 -4.67
C SER A 60 5.51 25.37 -4.14
N PHE A 61 6.06 25.85 -3.04
CA PHE A 61 7.23 25.31 -2.39
C PHE A 61 6.99 25.15 -0.90
N LEU A 62 7.53 24.09 -0.32
CA LEU A 62 7.42 23.80 1.11
C LEU A 62 8.78 23.35 1.66
N PRO A 63 9.06 23.63 2.95
CA PRO A 63 10.23 23.09 3.60
C PRO A 63 10.17 21.56 3.66
N PRO A 64 11.31 20.85 3.55
CA PRO A 64 11.37 19.39 3.53
C PRO A 64 10.60 18.74 4.69
N GLY A 65 10.70 19.30 5.89
CA GLY A 65 10.00 18.78 7.07
C GLY A 65 8.47 18.76 6.93
N ALA A 66 7.89 19.77 6.28
CA ALA A 66 6.45 19.80 6.03
C ALA A 66 6.03 18.69 5.06
N ILE A 67 6.79 18.47 3.98
CA ILE A 67 6.56 17.43 3.00
C ILE A 67 6.71 16.05 3.66
N ILE A 68 7.80 15.82 4.41
CA ILE A 68 8.05 14.56 5.13
C ILE A 68 6.88 14.24 6.07
N ASN A 69 6.44 15.20 6.86
CA ASN A 69 5.35 15.00 7.81
C ASN A 69 4.03 14.69 7.12
N ALA A 70 3.66 15.46 6.09
CA ALA A 70 2.40 15.26 5.36
C ALA A 70 2.34 13.88 4.67
N TRP A 71 3.40 13.50 3.96
CA TRP A 71 3.47 12.22 3.26
C TRP A 71 3.60 11.04 4.21
N SER A 72 4.32 11.19 5.33
CA SER A 72 4.41 10.16 6.38
C SER A 72 3.07 9.91 7.03
N PHE A 73 2.31 10.96 7.31
CA PHE A 73 0.94 10.83 7.80
C PHE A 73 0.04 10.13 6.78
N GLY A 74 0.12 10.51 5.50
CA GLY A 74 -0.58 9.83 4.41
C GLY A 74 -0.21 8.34 4.30
N SER A 75 1.08 8.02 4.45
CA SER A 75 1.57 6.64 4.42
C SER A 75 1.05 5.82 5.60
N LEU A 76 1.00 6.41 6.80
CA LEU A 76 0.41 5.77 7.98
C LEU A 76 -1.08 5.50 7.80
N LEU A 77 -1.85 6.47 7.29
CA LEU A 77 -3.27 6.29 6.99
C LEU A 77 -3.49 5.17 5.95
N ALA A 78 -2.67 5.13 4.90
CA ALA A 78 -2.71 4.07 3.89
C ALA A 78 -2.42 2.70 4.50
N ALA A 79 -1.44 2.61 5.41
CA ALA A 79 -1.10 1.37 6.11
C ALA A 79 -2.26 0.92 7.03
N LEU A 80 -2.87 1.83 7.77
CA LEU A 80 -4.03 1.52 8.62
C LEU A 80 -5.23 1.06 7.79
N LEU A 81 -5.45 1.65 6.63
CA LEU A 81 -6.49 1.21 5.69
C LEU A 81 -6.20 -0.20 5.18
N ALA A 82 -4.96 -0.50 4.78
CA ALA A 82 -4.55 -1.84 4.35
C ALA A 82 -4.79 -2.89 5.44
N VAL A 83 -4.43 -2.57 6.69
CA VAL A 83 -4.69 -3.41 7.87
C VAL A 83 -6.20 -3.63 8.04
N SER A 84 -7.01 -2.58 7.98
CA SER A 84 -8.46 -2.65 8.14
C SER A 84 -9.14 -3.52 7.06
N ILE A 85 -8.71 -3.36 5.79
CA ILE A 85 -9.17 -4.19 4.68
C ILE A 85 -8.83 -5.67 4.94
N THR A 86 -7.60 -5.94 5.37
CA THR A 86 -7.15 -7.31 5.65
C THR A 86 -7.90 -7.92 6.82
N ILE A 87 -8.14 -7.18 7.90
CA ILE A 87 -8.95 -7.63 9.04
C ILE A 87 -10.37 -7.97 8.56
N GLY A 88 -11.01 -7.10 7.77
CA GLY A 88 -12.33 -7.35 7.23
C GLY A 88 -12.41 -8.61 6.35
N ALA A 89 -11.38 -8.86 5.55
CA ALA A 89 -11.28 -10.06 4.73
C ALA A 89 -11.08 -11.35 5.57
N VAL A 90 -10.38 -11.24 6.73
CA VAL A 90 -10.07 -12.39 7.61
C VAL A 90 -11.19 -12.68 8.60
N GLN A 91 -11.94 -11.67 9.05
CA GLN A 91 -13.01 -11.84 10.05
C GLN A 91 -14.09 -12.85 9.61
N ARG A 92 -14.38 -12.93 8.31
CA ARG A 92 -15.32 -13.91 7.75
C ARG A 92 -14.69 -15.28 7.52
N TRP A 93 -13.38 -15.44 7.76
CA TRP A 93 -12.59 -16.67 7.54
C TRP A 93 -12.68 -17.25 6.12
N GLU A 94 -13.37 -16.57 5.23
CA GLU A 94 -13.51 -16.90 3.82
C GLU A 94 -12.46 -16.11 3.03
N TRP A 95 -11.23 -16.64 2.98
CA TRP A 95 -10.18 -16.03 2.18
C TRP A 95 -10.48 -16.22 0.69
N THR A 96 -11.13 -15.23 0.11
CA THR A 96 -11.56 -15.22 -1.28
C THR A 96 -10.53 -14.58 -2.18
N PRO A 97 -10.59 -14.80 -3.52
CA PRO A 97 -9.78 -14.06 -4.48
C PRO A 97 -9.95 -12.54 -4.36
N LEU A 98 -11.16 -12.06 -4.06
CA LEU A 98 -11.44 -10.64 -3.84
C LEU A 98 -10.72 -10.12 -2.57
N GLY A 99 -10.79 -10.85 -1.46
CA GLY A 99 -10.08 -10.48 -0.22
C GLY A 99 -8.57 -10.42 -0.42
N ARG A 100 -8.02 -11.37 -1.19
CA ARG A 100 -6.60 -11.36 -1.58
C ARG A 100 -6.25 -10.13 -2.41
N GLY A 101 -7.05 -9.82 -3.44
CA GLY A 101 -6.85 -8.66 -4.30
C GLY A 101 -6.92 -7.35 -3.53
N ALA A 102 -7.96 -7.18 -2.70
CA ALA A 102 -8.17 -5.99 -1.89
C ALA A 102 -7.02 -5.76 -0.89
N SER A 103 -6.55 -6.83 -0.21
CA SER A 103 -5.39 -6.73 0.69
C SER A 103 -4.12 -6.37 -0.06
N ALA A 104 -3.88 -6.94 -1.26
CA ALA A 104 -2.71 -6.62 -2.07
C ALA A 104 -2.73 -5.16 -2.56
N VAL A 105 -3.89 -4.65 -2.98
CA VAL A 105 -4.07 -3.24 -3.35
C VAL A 105 -3.80 -2.32 -2.16
N GLY A 106 -4.27 -2.66 -0.96
CA GLY A 106 -3.99 -1.90 0.26
C GLY A 106 -2.48 -1.78 0.53
N VAL A 107 -1.74 -2.89 0.42
CA VAL A 107 -0.27 -2.90 0.52
C VAL A 107 0.35 -2.04 -0.58
N GLY A 108 -0.16 -2.13 -1.82
CA GLY A 108 0.27 -1.33 -2.96
C GLY A 108 0.10 0.16 -2.74
N ILE A 109 -1.04 0.60 -2.19
CA ILE A 109 -1.30 2.01 -1.87
C ILE A 109 -0.28 2.52 -0.83
N THR A 110 0.01 1.74 0.21
CA THR A 110 1.03 2.10 1.20
C THR A 110 2.41 2.22 0.54
N GLY A 111 2.76 1.26 -0.32
CA GLY A 111 4.01 1.29 -1.10
C GLY A 111 4.08 2.50 -2.03
N ALA A 112 2.99 2.87 -2.67
CA ALA A 112 2.89 4.05 -3.53
C ALA A 112 3.22 5.34 -2.76
N VAL A 113 2.54 5.56 -1.63
CA VAL A 113 2.74 6.77 -0.81
C VAL A 113 4.15 6.83 -0.25
N SER A 114 4.68 5.70 0.28
CA SER A 114 6.04 5.64 0.82
C SER A 114 7.11 5.85 -0.25
N SER A 115 6.94 5.27 -1.45
CA SER A 115 7.87 5.47 -2.57
C SER A 115 7.81 6.90 -3.10
N GLY A 116 6.60 7.49 -3.18
CA GLY A 116 6.39 8.88 -3.55
C GLY A 116 7.03 9.88 -2.59
N LEU A 117 7.22 9.49 -1.32
CA LEU A 117 8.00 10.27 -0.35
C LEU A 117 9.50 10.07 -0.56
N VAL A 118 9.96 8.82 -0.52
CA VAL A 118 11.40 8.50 -0.39
C VAL A 118 12.16 8.79 -1.67
N LEU A 119 11.66 8.34 -2.84
CA LEU A 119 12.43 8.43 -4.08
C LEU A 119 12.67 9.88 -4.54
N PRO A 120 11.69 10.79 -4.54
CA PRO A 120 11.94 12.18 -4.86
C PRO A 120 12.90 12.87 -3.88
N LEU A 121 12.83 12.58 -2.58
CA LEU A 121 13.75 13.13 -1.60
C LEU A 121 15.19 12.62 -1.81
N LEU A 122 15.37 11.36 -2.17
CA LEU A 122 16.70 10.82 -2.50
C LEU A 122 17.31 11.52 -3.72
N THR A 123 16.50 11.82 -4.74
CA THR A 123 16.97 12.55 -5.94
C THR A 123 17.18 14.04 -5.69
N ALA A 124 16.54 14.60 -4.65
CA ALA A 124 16.68 16.01 -4.26
C ALA A 124 17.98 16.32 -3.50
N ARG A 125 18.68 15.31 -3.02
CA ARG A 125 19.93 15.51 -2.27
C ARG A 125 21.01 16.16 -3.15
N GLY A 126 21.53 17.29 -2.68
CA GLY A 126 22.55 18.05 -3.40
C GLY A 126 22.04 18.82 -4.63
N ALA A 127 20.76 18.73 -4.94
CA ALA A 127 20.13 19.54 -5.98
C ALA A 127 19.71 20.91 -5.43
N THR A 128 19.61 21.90 -6.31
CA THR A 128 19.02 23.20 -5.98
C THR A 128 17.50 23.17 -6.19
N THR A 129 16.77 24.04 -5.50
CA THR A 129 15.32 24.20 -5.69
C THR A 129 14.97 24.48 -7.16
N ALA A 130 15.78 25.30 -7.86
CA ALA A 130 15.56 25.58 -9.28
C ALA A 130 15.72 24.34 -10.18
N GLN A 131 16.69 23.47 -9.90
CA GLN A 131 16.87 22.22 -10.64
C GLN A 131 15.67 21.28 -10.42
N LEU A 132 15.18 21.18 -9.20
CA LEU A 132 14.01 20.35 -8.89
C LEU A 132 12.72 20.90 -9.52
N ALA A 133 12.54 22.22 -9.50
CA ALA A 133 11.40 22.86 -10.17
C ALA A 133 11.41 22.58 -11.69
N ALA A 134 12.58 22.56 -12.32
CA ALA A 134 12.73 22.29 -13.74
C ALA A 134 12.50 20.81 -14.11
N GLN A 135 12.63 19.86 -13.18
CA GLN A 135 12.35 18.43 -13.42
C GLN A 135 10.86 18.11 -13.55
N GLY A 136 10.00 19.00 -13.07
CA GLY A 136 8.55 18.79 -13.06
C GLY A 136 8.10 17.69 -12.09
N ALA A 137 6.83 17.33 -12.15
CA ALA A 137 6.21 16.33 -11.27
C ALA A 137 6.51 14.86 -11.65
N ALA A 138 7.08 14.63 -12.84
CA ALA A 138 7.24 13.28 -13.40
C ALA A 138 7.98 12.29 -12.48
N PRO A 139 9.10 12.63 -11.83
CA PRO A 139 9.78 11.70 -10.92
C PRO A 139 8.89 11.24 -9.75
N GLY A 140 8.11 12.16 -9.18
CA GLY A 140 7.17 11.84 -8.10
C GLY A 140 6.06 10.90 -8.56
N ILE A 141 5.46 11.17 -9.72
CA ILE A 141 4.41 10.35 -10.32
C ILE A 141 4.95 8.93 -10.60
N LEU A 142 6.13 8.82 -11.20
CA LEU A 142 6.75 7.52 -11.49
C LEU A 142 7.07 6.75 -10.20
N ALA A 143 7.52 7.43 -9.15
CA ALA A 143 7.76 6.82 -7.85
C ALA A 143 6.48 6.24 -7.23
N VAL A 144 5.37 6.98 -7.27
CA VAL A 144 4.06 6.54 -6.78
C VAL A 144 3.55 5.34 -7.59
N MET A 145 3.53 5.43 -8.92
CA MET A 145 3.05 4.36 -9.78
C MET A 145 3.92 3.10 -9.69
N GLY A 146 5.24 3.26 -9.73
CA GLY A 146 6.19 2.17 -9.59
C GLY A 146 6.09 1.49 -8.23
N GLY A 147 5.98 2.27 -7.16
CA GLY A 147 5.75 1.78 -5.81
C GLY A 147 4.43 1.00 -5.71
N PHE A 148 3.33 1.55 -6.24
CA PHE A 148 2.06 0.85 -6.27
C PHE A 148 2.15 -0.51 -6.97
N ALA A 149 2.70 -0.53 -8.19
CA ALA A 149 2.82 -1.76 -8.97
C ALA A 149 3.71 -2.79 -8.26
N LEU A 150 4.90 -2.38 -7.81
CA LEU A 150 5.86 -3.25 -7.14
C LEU A 150 5.25 -3.91 -5.88
N PHE A 151 4.72 -3.09 -4.95
CA PHE A 151 4.21 -3.61 -3.69
C PHE A 151 2.93 -4.43 -3.86
N THR A 152 2.07 -4.08 -4.83
CA THR A 152 0.89 -4.90 -5.18
C THR A 152 1.31 -6.26 -5.71
N ILE A 153 2.26 -6.32 -6.64
CA ILE A 153 2.76 -7.58 -7.22
C ILE A 153 3.40 -8.43 -6.12
N LEU A 154 4.29 -7.87 -5.30
CA LEU A 154 4.93 -8.60 -4.20
C LEU A 154 3.89 -9.14 -3.21
N ALA A 155 2.89 -8.34 -2.86
CA ALA A 155 1.81 -8.79 -1.99
C ALA A 155 0.98 -9.92 -2.63
N LEU A 156 0.65 -9.82 -3.92
CA LEU A 156 -0.04 -10.89 -4.64
C LEU A 156 0.76 -12.19 -4.69
N LEU A 157 2.08 -12.12 -4.83
CA LEU A 157 2.95 -13.30 -4.83
C LEU A 157 3.05 -13.93 -3.44
N ALA A 158 3.08 -13.12 -2.38
CA ALA A 158 3.25 -13.58 -1.01
C ALA A 158 1.95 -14.04 -0.34
N LEU A 159 0.80 -13.44 -0.69
CA LEU A 159 -0.49 -13.81 -0.13
C LEU A 159 -0.98 -15.17 -0.66
N PRO A 160 -1.58 -16.01 0.20
CA PRO A 160 -2.11 -17.29 -0.23
C PRO A 160 -3.22 -17.12 -1.28
N ARG A 161 -3.37 -18.12 -2.17
CA ARG A 161 -4.45 -18.11 -3.17
C ARG A 161 -5.81 -18.13 -2.47
N GLY A 162 -6.73 -17.28 -2.90
CA GLY A 162 -8.11 -17.31 -2.46
C GLY A 162 -8.84 -18.56 -2.95
N ARG A 163 -9.80 -19.05 -2.17
CA ARG A 163 -10.65 -20.18 -2.56
C ARG A 163 -12.00 -19.65 -3.01
N HIS A 164 -12.50 -20.13 -4.15
CA HIS A 164 -13.86 -19.87 -4.54
C HIS A 164 -14.82 -20.65 -3.62
N PRO A 165 -15.94 -20.04 -3.20
CA PRO A 165 -17.00 -20.78 -2.56
C PRO A 165 -17.42 -21.94 -3.46
N ALA A 166 -17.57 -23.14 -2.90
CA ALA A 166 -18.11 -24.25 -3.68
C ALA A 166 -19.53 -23.88 -4.15
N PRO A 167 -19.89 -24.11 -5.43
CA PRO A 167 -21.25 -23.92 -5.88
C PRO A 167 -22.20 -24.72 -4.99
N ALA A 168 -23.29 -24.07 -4.56
CA ALA A 168 -24.35 -24.78 -3.85
C ALA A 168 -24.78 -25.98 -4.74
N ARG A 169 -24.58 -27.21 -4.26
CA ARG A 169 -25.11 -28.36 -4.94
C ARG A 169 -26.62 -28.21 -4.97
N THR A 170 -27.17 -27.92 -6.13
CA THR A 170 -28.59 -28.09 -6.40
C THR A 170 -28.86 -29.58 -6.09
N GLN A 171 -29.50 -29.84 -4.96
CA GLN A 171 -30.07 -31.19 -4.75
C GLN A 171 -31.08 -31.35 -5.87
N ALA A 172 -30.77 -32.21 -6.84
CA ALA A 172 -31.76 -32.74 -7.72
C ALA A 172 -32.80 -33.42 -6.80
N GLU A 173 -34.00 -32.88 -6.76
CA GLU A 173 -35.14 -33.54 -6.17
C GLU A 173 -35.43 -34.77 -7.04
N ASP A 174 -35.10 -35.95 -6.49
CA ASP A 174 -35.65 -37.24 -6.93
C ASP A 174 -37.01 -37.47 -6.23
#